data_b654a5102148116c832f58e87fd46d52
#
_entry.id   b654a5102148116c832f58e87fd46d52
#
_cell.length_a   1.000
_cell.length_b   1.000
_cell.length_c   1.000
_cell.angle_alpha   90.00
_cell.angle_beta   90.00
_cell.angle_gamma   90.00
#
_symmetry.space_group_name_H-M   'P 1'
#
loop_
_entity.id
_entity.type
_entity.pdbx_description
1 polymer ?
#
loop_
_entity_poly.entity_id
_entity_poly.type
_entity_poly.pdbx_seq_one_letter_code
_entity_poly.pdbx_strand_id
1 'polypeptide(L)' 'MNFSEAIKTVRQKALLSQEDFAKQLGVSHSTVNRWETGKTSPNFKTMKKIDIFCKENAIDFDITGENQVIR' A
#
# COMPACT_ATOMS: atom_id res chain seq x y z
N MET A 1 1.69 -12.64 -4.80
CA MET A 1 0.79 -11.47 -4.91
C MET A 1 1.59 -10.27 -5.37
N ASN A 2 1.12 -9.59 -6.39
CA ASN A 2 1.85 -8.43 -6.87
C ASN A 2 1.48 -7.20 -6.03
N PHE A 3 2.15 -6.09 -6.27
CA PHE A 3 1.94 -4.90 -5.47
C PHE A 3 0.50 -4.40 -5.53
N SER A 4 -0.10 -4.38 -6.73
CA SER A 4 -1.44 -3.83 -6.85
C SER A 4 -2.45 -4.62 -6.03
N GLU A 5 -2.33 -5.92 -6.00
CA GLU A 5 -3.20 -6.76 -5.18
C GLU A 5 -2.88 -6.60 -3.71
N ALA A 6 -1.60 -6.51 -3.37
CA ALA A 6 -1.19 -6.38 -1.98
C ALA A 6 -1.70 -5.09 -1.37
N ILE A 7 -1.58 -3.98 -2.09
CA ILE A 7 -2.01 -2.70 -1.55
C ILE A 7 -3.52 -2.62 -1.41
N LYS A 8 -4.25 -3.23 -2.34
CA LYS A 8 -5.69 -3.29 -2.26
C LYS A 8 -6.12 -4.10 -1.03
N THR A 9 -5.43 -5.23 -0.79
CA THR A 9 -5.70 -6.05 0.37
C THR A 9 -5.45 -5.30 1.67
N VAL A 10 -4.36 -4.53 1.73
CA VAL A 10 -4.06 -3.72 2.91
C VAL A 10 -5.20 -2.75 3.17
N ARG A 11 -5.65 -2.06 2.14
CA ARG A 11 -6.73 -1.09 2.28
C ARG A 11 -8.01 -1.76 2.77
N GLN A 12 -8.33 -2.92 2.20
CA GLN A 12 -9.54 -3.64 2.58
C GLN A 12 -9.47 -4.14 4.01
N LYS A 13 -8.32 -4.61 4.44
CA LYS A 13 -8.15 -5.05 5.82
C LYS A 13 -8.29 -3.90 6.80
N ALA A 14 -7.90 -2.70 6.38
CA ALA A 14 -8.04 -1.52 7.21
C ALA A 14 -9.46 -0.94 7.14
N LEU A 15 -10.32 -1.51 6.31
CA LEU A 15 -11.72 -1.08 6.15
C LEU A 15 -11.82 0.36 5.66
N LEU A 16 -10.95 0.71 4.73
CA LEU A 16 -10.90 2.07 4.18
C LEU A 16 -11.30 2.08 2.72
N SER A 17 -11.96 3.18 2.31
CA SER A 17 -12.15 3.45 0.90
C SER A 17 -10.82 3.88 0.29
N GLN A 18 -10.73 3.92 -1.03
CA GLN A 18 -9.53 4.44 -1.69
C GLN A 18 -9.26 5.88 -1.26
N GLU A 19 -10.32 6.67 -1.14
CA GLU A 19 -10.16 8.07 -0.76
C GLU A 19 -9.63 8.20 0.67
N ASP A 20 -10.18 7.45 1.59
CA ASP A 20 -9.75 7.53 2.98
C ASP A 20 -8.33 7.00 3.15
N PHE A 21 -8.00 5.93 2.42
CA PHE A 21 -6.65 5.39 2.45
C PHE A 21 -5.64 6.41 1.92
N ALA A 22 -6.01 7.10 0.83
CA ALA A 22 -5.17 8.15 0.29
C ALA A 22 -4.92 9.25 1.32
N LYS A 23 -5.95 9.64 2.06
CA LYS A 23 -5.79 10.65 3.12
C LYS A 23 -4.83 10.17 4.20
N GLN A 24 -4.93 8.91 4.58
CA GLN A 24 -4.04 8.35 5.59
C GLN A 24 -2.58 8.41 5.16
N LEU A 25 -2.34 8.24 3.87
CA LEU A 25 -0.98 8.21 3.34
C LEU A 25 -0.50 9.56 2.82
N GLY A 26 -1.39 10.56 2.79
CA GLY A 26 -1.02 11.87 2.30
C GLY A 26 -0.82 11.92 0.80
N VAL A 27 -1.58 11.13 0.05
CA VAL A 27 -1.51 11.11 -1.41
C VAL A 27 -2.91 11.33 -1.97
N SER A 28 -3.01 11.48 -3.29
CA SER A 28 -4.31 11.69 -3.90
C SER A 28 -5.04 10.36 -4.10
N HIS A 29 -6.36 10.47 -4.21
CA HIS A 29 -7.19 9.30 -4.50
C HIS A 29 -6.78 8.64 -5.81
N SER A 30 -6.51 9.43 -6.83
CA SER A 30 -6.12 8.87 -8.12
C SER A 30 -4.78 8.13 -8.03
N THR A 31 -3.90 8.56 -7.12
CA THR A 31 -2.64 7.85 -6.92
C THR A 31 -2.89 6.45 -6.37
N VAL A 32 -3.76 6.32 -5.37
CA VAL A 32 -4.10 5.01 -4.83
C VAL A 32 -4.74 4.14 -5.91
N ASN A 33 -5.64 4.73 -6.70
CA ASN A 33 -6.30 3.99 -7.77
C ASN A 33 -5.28 3.46 -8.78
N ARG A 34 -4.28 4.27 -9.13
CA ARG A 34 -3.24 3.83 -10.07
C ARG A 34 -2.43 2.68 -9.50
N TRP A 35 -2.14 2.71 -8.21
CA TRP A 35 -1.44 1.59 -7.58
C TRP A 35 -2.26 0.31 -7.70
N GLU A 36 -3.56 0.42 -7.41
CA GLU A 36 -4.42 -0.77 -7.36
C GLU A 36 -4.75 -1.32 -8.73
N THR A 37 -4.63 -0.50 -9.77
CA THR A 37 -4.83 -0.95 -11.14
C THR A 37 -3.53 -1.32 -11.83
N GLY A 38 -2.41 -1.23 -11.12
CA GLY A 38 -1.12 -1.66 -11.66
C GLY A 38 -0.47 -0.66 -12.59
N LYS A 39 -0.96 0.57 -12.63
CA LYS A 39 -0.40 1.56 -13.55
C LYS A 39 0.87 2.22 -13.03
N THR A 40 1.00 2.37 -11.72
CA THR A 40 2.20 2.95 -11.12
C THR A 40 2.48 2.25 -9.80
N SER A 41 3.68 2.48 -9.28
CA SER A 41 4.08 2.02 -7.96
C SER A 41 4.55 3.21 -7.16
N PRO A 42 4.44 3.16 -5.83
CA PRO A 42 4.94 4.26 -5.01
C PRO A 42 6.47 4.30 -5.03
N ASN A 43 7.00 5.50 -4.79
CA ASN A 43 8.44 5.62 -4.64
C ASN A 43 8.83 5.11 -3.23
N PHE A 44 10.13 5.11 -2.97
CA PHE A 44 10.64 4.58 -1.72
C PHE A 44 10.07 5.29 -0.50
N LYS A 45 9.97 6.61 -0.57
CA LYS A 45 9.48 7.41 0.54
C LYS A 45 8.03 7.04 0.88
N THR A 46 7.19 6.91 -0.15
CA THR A 46 5.80 6.55 0.05
C THR A 46 5.67 5.09 0.50
N MET A 47 6.55 4.24 0.02
CA MET A 47 6.57 2.85 0.44
C MET A 47 6.80 2.74 1.94
N LYS A 48 7.68 3.59 2.48
CA LYS A 48 7.90 3.61 3.92
C LYS A 48 6.63 4.03 4.67
N LYS A 49 5.89 4.98 4.13
CA LYS A 49 4.62 5.39 4.75
C LYS A 49 3.63 4.23 4.79
N ILE A 50 3.58 3.46 3.72
CA ILE A 50 2.71 2.30 3.66
C ILE A 50 3.13 1.26 4.70
N ASP A 51 4.42 1.03 4.82
CA ASP A 51 4.94 0.08 5.79
C ASP A 51 4.59 0.49 7.22
N ILE A 52 4.77 1.76 7.53
CA ILE A 52 4.42 2.29 8.85
C ILE A 52 2.92 2.15 9.10
N PHE A 53 2.11 2.49 8.11
CA PHE A 53 0.66 2.34 8.23
C PHE A 53 0.29 0.90 8.55
N CYS A 54 0.90 -0.05 7.86
CA CYS A 54 0.60 -1.46 8.08
C CYS A 54 0.99 -1.89 9.48
N LYS A 55 2.15 -1.45 9.97
CA LYS A 55 2.58 -1.79 11.32
C LYS A 55 1.66 -1.20 12.37
N GLU A 56 1.20 0.02 12.16
CA GLU A 56 0.31 0.68 13.11
C GLU A 56 -1.06 0.02 13.15
N ASN A 57 -1.45 -0.64 12.08
CA ASN A 57 -2.75 -1.30 11.98
C ASN A 57 -2.67 -2.81 12.08
N ALA A 58 -1.50 -3.33 12.43
CA ALA A 58 -1.27 -4.77 12.59
C ALA A 58 -1.63 -5.55 11.32
N ILE A 59 -1.28 -5.01 10.17
CA ILE A 59 -1.53 -5.64 8.89
C ILE A 59 -0.21 -6.12 8.31
N ASP A 60 -0.15 -7.39 7.96
CA ASP A 60 1.02 -7.92 7.26
C ASP A 60 1.07 -7.37 5.86
N PHE A 61 2.22 -6.84 5.47
CA PHE A 61 2.39 -6.29 4.15
C PHE A 61 3.69 -6.81 3.57
N ASP A 62 3.57 -7.64 2.56
CA ASP A 62 4.72 -8.29 1.96
C ASP A 62 4.56 -8.28 0.46
N ILE A 63 4.97 -7.18 -0.16
CA ILE A 63 4.88 -7.09 -1.60
C ILE A 63 6.06 -7.72 -2.28
N THR A 64 7.16 -7.86 -1.56
CA THR A 64 8.30 -8.47 -2.17
C THR A 64 8.12 -9.96 -2.26
N GLY A 65 7.34 -10.43 -1.34
CA GLY A 65 7.03 -11.83 -1.40
C GLY A 65 8.22 -12.66 -1.31
N GLU A 66 8.92 -12.50 -2.23
CA GLU A 66 10.00 -13.18 -2.27
C GLU A 66 11.11 -12.44 -1.95
N ASN A 67 11.23 -11.80 -1.86
CA ASN A 67 12.29 -11.32 -1.56
C ASN A 67 12.68 -10.78 -0.65
N GLN A 68 12.53 -10.68 -0.25
CA GLN A 68 12.79 -10.12 0.55
C GLN A 68 13.73 -9.75 0.98
N VAL A 69 14.08 -9.60 0.79
CA VAL A 69 14.89 -9.24 1.06
C VAL A 69 15.59 -8.47 1.29
N ILE A 70 15.45 -7.97 1.38
CA ILE A 70 16.00 -7.03 1.65
C ILE A 70 16.39 -6.92 2.84
N ARG A 71 16.76 -7.07 3.31
CA ARG A 71 17.03 -6.88 4.51
C ARG A 71 18.19 -6.67 4.71
#